data_4bc7f8fb561e55038b83c367b8ed303f
#
_entry.id   4bc7f8fb561e55038b83c367b8ed303f
#
_cell.length_a   1.000
_cell.length_b   1.000
_cell.length_c   1.000
_cell.angle_alpha   90.00
_cell.angle_beta   90.00
_cell.angle_gamma   90.00
#
_symmetry.space_group_name_H-M   'P 1'
#
loop_
_entity.id
_entity.type
_entity.pdbx_description
1 polymer ?
#
loop_
_entity_poly.entity_id
_entity_poly.type
_entity_poly.pdbx_seq_one_letter_code
_entity_poly.pdbx_strand_id
1 'polypeptide(L)'
;MFADRVRIFIKSGKGGDGHVSFRRELYVPAGGPDGGNGGHGGDIIFMVDKGLNTLGDFRHNSKYIAESGEEGGKRRCTGKDGENLIIKVPEGTVIYDDESGKVIADMSGDNLQETILKGGRGGKGNMNYATSTMQAPQYAQPGQDAQELWVRLELKVIADVGLVGFPNVGKSTFLSRVTNARPKIANYHFTTLNPNLGVVDLDGGKGFVIADIPGLIEGASEGVGLGHQFLRHIERTKVIIHIVDAASTEGRDPIADIKAINKELENYNPKLLERPQVIAANKIDVIYDDGSDPVQAIRDAFEPEGIKVYPISAVTGQGVKELLYAVRTLLDNFKDEPVLFEKEFDYDELMDNPNESFEVSINEDGVYVVNGPKIDKMLGYTNLESEKGFDFFQKFMKRSGVLDELEKLGIEEGDTVIVGDYLEFDYYKA
;
A
#
# COMPACT_ATOMS: atom_id res chain seq x y z
N MET A 1 11.68 -11.97 7.29
CA MET A 1 11.70 -10.86 8.27
C MET A 1 10.42 -10.07 8.04
N PHE A 2 9.57 -9.90 9.06
CA PHE A 2 8.30 -9.18 8.90
C PHE A 2 8.55 -7.71 8.58
N ALA A 3 7.85 -7.17 7.59
CA ALA A 3 7.84 -5.76 7.25
C ALA A 3 6.40 -5.36 6.90
N ASP A 4 5.94 -4.32 7.51
CA ASP A 4 4.62 -3.72 7.37
C ASP A 4 4.64 -2.43 6.56
N ARG A 5 5.82 -1.83 6.43
CA ARG A 5 6.07 -0.61 5.69
C ARG A 5 7.39 -0.71 4.94
N VAL A 6 7.35 -0.41 3.65
CA VAL A 6 8.53 -0.44 2.78
C VAL A 6 8.41 0.67 1.74
N ARG A 7 9.53 1.28 1.41
CA ARG A 7 9.67 2.24 0.33
C ARG A 7 10.33 1.57 -0.86
N ILE A 8 9.72 1.68 -2.04
CA ILE A 8 10.26 1.14 -3.28
C ILE A 8 10.20 2.17 -4.41
N PHE A 9 11.13 2.06 -5.32
CA PHE A 9 11.15 2.82 -6.57
C PHE A 9 10.50 1.98 -7.67
N ILE A 10 9.54 2.56 -8.37
CA ILE A 10 8.89 1.93 -9.52
C ILE A 10 9.08 2.79 -10.76
N LYS A 11 9.32 2.13 -11.89
CA LYS A 11 9.50 2.80 -13.19
C LYS A 11 8.85 1.96 -14.28
N SER A 12 7.98 2.57 -15.09
CA SER A 12 7.43 1.93 -16.27
C SER A 12 8.46 1.82 -17.39
N GLY A 13 8.16 1.07 -18.43
CA GLY A 13 8.99 0.99 -19.62
C GLY A 13 8.86 2.28 -20.47
N LYS A 14 9.96 2.75 -21.04
CA LYS A 14 9.94 3.79 -22.07
C LYS A 14 9.36 3.20 -23.37
N GLY A 15 8.60 3.99 -24.15
CA GLY A 15 8.22 3.62 -25.51
C GLY A 15 9.45 3.62 -26.44
N GLY A 16 9.52 2.65 -27.34
CA GLY A 16 10.55 2.59 -28.38
C GLY A 16 10.41 3.75 -29.37
N ASP A 17 11.51 4.21 -29.90
CA ASP A 17 11.50 5.31 -30.89
C ASP A 17 10.98 4.82 -32.25
N GLY A 18 10.32 5.68 -32.99
CA GLY A 18 9.97 5.43 -34.39
C GLY A 18 11.22 5.44 -35.27
N HIS A 19 11.22 4.63 -36.32
CA HIS A 19 12.38 4.50 -37.21
C HIS A 19 12.24 5.35 -38.48
N VAL A 20 13.37 5.82 -38.97
CA VAL A 20 13.45 6.49 -40.27
C VAL A 20 14.18 5.60 -41.28
N SER A 21 13.45 5.10 -42.26
CA SER A 21 14.05 4.33 -43.35
C SER A 21 13.24 4.50 -44.63
N PHE A 22 13.90 4.15 -45.76
CA PHE A 22 13.31 4.21 -47.09
C PHE A 22 13.52 2.86 -47.76
N ARG A 23 12.49 2.41 -48.48
CA ARG A 23 12.52 1.19 -49.25
C ARG A 23 13.60 1.23 -50.32
N ARG A 24 14.48 0.27 -50.33
CA ARG A 24 15.53 0.09 -51.32
C ARG A 24 15.43 -1.30 -51.91
N GLU A 25 15.07 -1.36 -53.19
CA GLU A 25 14.99 -2.63 -53.95
C GLU A 25 15.67 -2.48 -55.29
N LEU A 26 16.04 -3.62 -55.87
CA LEU A 26 16.56 -3.66 -57.21
C LEU A 26 15.53 -3.06 -58.19
N TYR A 27 15.92 -2.11 -58.98
CA TYR A 27 15.08 -1.35 -59.93
C TYR A 27 14.07 -0.37 -59.30
N VAL A 28 14.13 -0.10 -58.00
CA VAL A 28 13.31 0.94 -57.33
C VAL A 28 14.24 2.00 -56.72
N PRO A 29 14.73 2.97 -57.50
CA PRO A 29 15.73 3.93 -57.02
C PRO A 29 15.17 4.96 -56.03
N ALA A 30 13.87 5.21 -56.04
CA ALA A 30 13.16 6.14 -55.13
C ALA A 30 12.02 5.43 -54.44
N GLY A 31 12.35 4.55 -53.48
CA GLY A 31 11.36 3.89 -52.62
C GLY A 31 10.80 4.85 -51.57
N GLY A 32 9.51 4.72 -51.23
CA GLY A 32 8.85 5.53 -50.21
C GLY A 32 9.37 5.23 -48.79
N PRO A 33 8.91 5.99 -47.78
CA PRO A 33 9.26 5.78 -46.40
C PRO A 33 8.73 4.42 -45.91
N ASP A 34 9.55 3.68 -45.21
CA ASP A 34 9.28 2.34 -44.73
C ASP A 34 9.75 2.10 -43.28
N GLY A 35 10.04 3.15 -42.52
CA GLY A 35 10.38 3.07 -41.13
C GLY A 35 9.16 2.72 -40.27
N GLY A 36 9.28 1.68 -39.44
CA GLY A 36 8.23 1.18 -38.57
C GLY A 36 8.10 1.99 -37.27
N ASN A 37 7.05 1.72 -36.53
CA ASN A 37 6.79 2.34 -35.22
C ASN A 37 7.65 1.68 -34.15
N GLY A 38 7.94 2.39 -33.06
CA GLY A 38 8.45 1.79 -31.83
C GLY A 38 7.36 0.97 -31.11
N GLY A 39 7.80 0.02 -30.29
CA GLY A 39 6.94 -0.74 -29.39
C GLY A 39 6.55 0.07 -28.15
N HIS A 40 5.47 -0.31 -27.49
CA HIS A 40 5.08 0.26 -26.21
C HIS A 40 6.02 -0.21 -25.10
N GLY A 41 6.24 0.62 -24.07
CA GLY A 41 6.88 0.20 -22.83
C GLY A 41 5.94 -0.63 -21.96
N GLY A 42 6.50 -1.46 -21.06
CA GLY A 42 5.72 -2.26 -20.12
C GLY A 42 5.16 -1.43 -18.97
N ASP A 43 3.98 -1.83 -18.48
CA ASP A 43 3.30 -1.23 -17.34
C ASP A 43 3.86 -1.75 -16.00
N ILE A 44 3.65 -1.00 -14.91
CA ILE A 44 3.79 -1.45 -13.53
C ILE A 44 2.43 -1.78 -12.97
N ILE A 45 2.23 -3.05 -12.65
CA ILE A 45 0.95 -3.58 -12.18
C ILE A 45 1.17 -4.19 -10.79
N PHE A 46 0.38 -3.75 -9.80
CA PHE A 46 0.31 -4.41 -8.51
C PHE A 46 -0.79 -5.46 -8.51
N MET A 47 -0.52 -6.60 -7.91
CA MET A 47 -1.46 -7.71 -7.84
C MET A 47 -1.43 -8.33 -6.44
N VAL A 48 -2.62 -8.59 -5.88
CA VAL A 48 -2.77 -9.27 -4.60
C VAL A 48 -2.39 -10.75 -4.73
N ASP A 49 -1.48 -11.20 -3.88
CA ASP A 49 -1.15 -12.62 -3.70
C ASP A 49 -1.53 -13.04 -2.27
N LYS A 50 -2.59 -13.84 -2.15
CA LYS A 50 -3.12 -14.33 -0.86
C LYS A 50 -2.16 -15.28 -0.11
N GLY A 51 -1.08 -15.71 -0.75
CA GLY A 51 -0.02 -16.49 -0.13
C GLY A 51 1.01 -15.61 0.61
N LEU A 52 1.02 -14.31 0.38
CA LEU A 52 1.92 -13.36 1.02
C LEU A 52 1.25 -12.73 2.26
N ASN A 53 1.97 -12.70 3.37
CA ASN A 53 1.49 -12.12 4.63
C ASN A 53 2.36 -10.95 5.12
N THR A 54 3.39 -10.55 4.37
CA THR A 54 4.37 -9.53 4.79
C THR A 54 5.01 -8.87 3.58
N LEU A 55 5.45 -7.63 3.72
CA LEU A 55 6.24 -6.90 2.74
C LEU A 55 7.76 -7.16 2.84
N GLY A 56 8.16 -8.27 3.51
CA GLY A 56 9.56 -8.57 3.81
C GLY A 56 10.47 -8.65 2.58
N ASP A 57 9.96 -9.16 1.47
CA ASP A 57 10.72 -9.37 0.22
C ASP A 57 11.15 -8.04 -0.42
N PHE A 58 10.36 -6.99 -0.24
CA PHE A 58 10.66 -5.66 -0.76
C PHE A 58 11.84 -4.95 -0.07
N ARG A 59 12.31 -5.44 1.06
CA ARG A 59 13.52 -4.91 1.72
C ARG A 59 14.80 -5.27 1.00
N HIS A 60 14.80 -6.40 0.29
CA HIS A 60 15.97 -6.89 -0.44
C HIS A 60 16.04 -6.30 -1.85
N ASN A 61 14.88 -6.06 -2.45
CA ASN A 61 14.78 -5.42 -3.76
C ASN A 61 13.90 -4.17 -3.62
N SER A 62 14.50 -3.00 -3.77
CA SER A 62 13.81 -1.72 -3.64
C SER A 62 13.57 -1.02 -4.99
N LYS A 63 13.96 -1.64 -6.11
CA LYS A 63 13.80 -1.05 -7.45
C LYS A 63 13.09 -2.02 -8.38
N TYR A 64 12.01 -1.56 -8.98
CA TYR A 64 11.16 -2.31 -9.91
C TYR A 64 11.03 -1.51 -11.20
N ILE A 65 11.58 -2.02 -12.27
CA ILE A 65 11.63 -1.36 -13.58
C ILE A 65 11.05 -2.30 -14.62
N ALA A 66 9.99 -1.87 -15.32
CA ALA A 66 9.41 -2.60 -16.42
C ALA A 66 10.27 -2.46 -17.69
N GLU A 67 10.09 -3.38 -18.63
CA GLU A 67 10.83 -3.43 -19.88
C GLU A 67 10.42 -2.28 -20.80
N SER A 68 11.40 -1.66 -21.47
CA SER A 68 11.15 -0.63 -22.47
C SER A 68 10.76 -1.27 -23.82
N GLY A 69 9.95 -0.58 -24.61
CA GLY A 69 9.65 -0.98 -25.96
C GLY A 69 10.88 -0.86 -26.88
N GLU A 70 10.98 -1.75 -27.86
CA GLU A 70 12.05 -1.72 -28.84
C GLU A 70 11.83 -0.62 -29.90
N GLU A 71 12.90 -0.10 -30.45
CA GLU A 71 12.87 0.82 -31.59
C GLU A 71 12.20 0.17 -32.82
N GLY A 72 11.49 0.96 -33.61
CA GLY A 72 10.97 0.54 -34.89
C GLY A 72 12.09 0.11 -35.87
N GLY A 73 11.76 -0.79 -36.76
CA GLY A 73 12.70 -1.30 -37.76
C GLY A 73 12.40 -0.87 -39.17
N LYS A 74 13.28 -1.26 -40.10
CA LYS A 74 13.09 -1.13 -41.57
C LYS A 74 11.92 -2.01 -42.03
N ARG A 75 11.45 -1.75 -43.25
CA ARG A 75 10.38 -2.53 -43.91
C ARG A 75 9.08 -2.56 -43.10
N ARG A 76 8.75 -1.44 -42.45
CA ARG A 76 7.55 -1.25 -41.63
C ARG A 76 7.47 -2.18 -40.41
N CYS A 77 8.61 -2.72 -39.98
CA CYS A 77 8.63 -3.57 -38.78
C CYS A 77 8.42 -2.69 -37.54
N THR A 78 7.37 -2.96 -36.79
CA THR A 78 7.13 -2.36 -35.48
C THR A 78 8.07 -2.99 -34.44
N GLY A 79 8.65 -2.20 -33.56
CA GLY A 79 9.43 -2.68 -32.42
C GLY A 79 8.56 -3.55 -31.49
N LYS A 80 9.19 -4.48 -30.77
CA LYS A 80 8.53 -5.33 -29.79
C LYS A 80 8.07 -4.47 -28.59
N ASP A 81 6.88 -4.72 -28.08
CA ASP A 81 6.40 -4.11 -26.84
C ASP A 81 7.17 -4.70 -25.64
N GLY A 82 7.47 -3.85 -24.65
CA GLY A 82 8.07 -4.26 -23.39
C GLY A 82 7.09 -5.07 -22.53
N GLU A 83 7.60 -6.01 -21.76
CA GLU A 83 6.79 -6.83 -20.87
C GLU A 83 6.35 -6.03 -19.63
N ASN A 84 5.08 -6.21 -19.22
CA ASN A 84 4.54 -5.62 -18.01
C ASN A 84 5.20 -6.25 -16.79
N LEU A 85 5.52 -5.43 -15.78
CA LEU A 85 6.06 -5.90 -14.52
C LEU A 85 4.94 -6.02 -13.48
N ILE A 86 4.66 -7.26 -13.06
CA ILE A 86 3.68 -7.56 -12.03
C ILE A 86 4.38 -7.63 -10.67
N ILE A 87 3.99 -6.76 -9.75
CA ILE A 87 4.49 -6.69 -8.38
C ILE A 87 3.43 -7.31 -7.47
N LYS A 88 3.75 -8.47 -6.87
CA LYS A 88 2.85 -9.17 -5.98
C LYS A 88 2.93 -8.61 -4.57
N VAL A 89 1.78 -8.27 -3.99
CA VAL A 89 1.66 -7.73 -2.64
C VAL A 89 0.62 -8.51 -1.82
N PRO A 90 0.76 -8.53 -0.49
CA PRO A 90 -0.27 -9.09 0.39
C PRO A 90 -1.61 -8.35 0.24
N GLU A 91 -2.70 -9.06 0.50
CA GLU A 91 -4.03 -8.42 0.65
C GLU A 91 -4.00 -7.39 1.79
N GLY A 92 -4.65 -6.25 1.60
CA GLY A 92 -4.62 -5.16 2.58
C GLY A 92 -3.41 -4.23 2.46
N THR A 93 -2.65 -4.30 1.37
CA THR A 93 -1.57 -3.35 1.10
C THR A 93 -2.13 -2.04 0.55
N VAL A 94 -1.80 -0.93 1.19
CA VAL A 94 -2.06 0.42 0.68
C VAL A 94 -0.78 0.96 0.05
N ILE A 95 -0.93 1.52 -1.12
CA ILE A 95 0.14 2.13 -1.89
C ILE A 95 -0.01 3.64 -1.78
N TYR A 96 0.99 4.29 -1.22
CA TYR A 96 1.05 5.74 -1.10
C TYR A 96 2.12 6.31 -2.02
N ASP A 97 1.87 7.48 -2.55
CA ASP A 97 2.95 8.31 -3.05
C ASP A 97 3.84 8.73 -1.87
N ASP A 98 5.14 8.50 -1.98
CA ASP A 98 6.08 8.73 -0.88
C ASP A 98 6.31 10.22 -0.60
N GLU A 99 6.08 11.09 -1.58
CA GLU A 99 6.30 12.53 -1.46
C GLU A 99 5.07 13.26 -0.94
N SER A 100 3.91 13.07 -1.54
CA SER A 100 2.66 13.72 -1.10
C SER A 100 2.01 13.01 0.08
N GLY A 101 2.33 11.74 0.31
CA GLY A 101 1.69 10.89 1.31
C GLY A 101 0.26 10.47 0.97
N LYS A 102 -0.21 10.75 -0.24
CA LYS A 102 -1.58 10.44 -0.68
C LYS A 102 -1.73 8.99 -1.15
N VAL A 103 -2.95 8.48 -1.04
CA VAL A 103 -3.27 7.11 -1.47
C VAL A 103 -3.35 7.04 -2.99
N ILE A 104 -2.49 6.19 -3.57
CA ILE A 104 -2.52 5.85 -5.00
C ILE A 104 -3.50 4.70 -5.23
N ALA A 105 -3.38 3.64 -4.44
CA ALA A 105 -4.24 2.47 -4.55
C ALA A 105 -4.34 1.72 -3.23
N ASP A 106 -5.47 1.08 -3.03
CA ASP A 106 -5.76 0.20 -1.92
C ASP A 106 -6.02 -1.21 -2.44
N MET A 107 -5.09 -2.11 -2.15
CA MET A 107 -5.13 -3.51 -2.60
C MET A 107 -5.91 -4.37 -1.62
N SER A 108 -7.21 -4.03 -1.42
CA SER A 108 -8.12 -4.69 -0.49
C SER A 108 -9.47 -4.98 -1.15
N GLY A 109 -10.21 -5.95 -0.63
CA GLY A 109 -11.54 -6.29 -1.11
C GLY A 109 -11.54 -6.78 -2.55
N ASP A 110 -12.31 -6.12 -3.41
CA ASP A 110 -12.44 -6.49 -4.82
C ASP A 110 -11.27 -5.99 -5.69
N ASN A 111 -10.45 -5.06 -5.18
CA ASN A 111 -9.30 -4.52 -5.91
C ASN A 111 -8.10 -5.45 -5.81
N LEU A 112 -8.10 -6.52 -6.58
CA LEU A 112 -7.05 -7.54 -6.61
C LEU A 112 -5.90 -7.20 -7.56
N GLN A 113 -6.08 -6.25 -8.47
CA GLN A 113 -5.07 -5.84 -9.44
C GLN A 113 -5.28 -4.38 -9.85
N GLU A 114 -4.21 -3.59 -9.82
CA GLU A 114 -4.23 -2.17 -10.21
C GLU A 114 -2.97 -1.82 -11.02
N THR A 115 -3.13 -1.05 -12.10
CA THR A 115 -2.02 -0.50 -12.87
C THR A 115 -1.66 0.87 -12.31
N ILE A 116 -0.47 0.98 -11.73
CA ILE A 116 -0.01 2.21 -11.06
C ILE A 116 0.72 3.14 -12.04
N LEU A 117 1.59 2.59 -12.90
CA LEU A 117 2.27 3.36 -13.93
C LEU A 117 2.07 2.70 -15.28
N LYS A 118 1.69 3.48 -16.29
CA LYS A 118 1.57 3.03 -17.67
C LYS A 118 2.88 3.17 -18.41
N GLY A 119 3.17 2.21 -19.26
CA GLY A 119 4.31 2.25 -20.17
C GLY A 119 4.18 3.36 -21.21
N GLY A 120 5.32 3.93 -21.60
CA GLY A 120 5.37 4.94 -22.63
C GLY A 120 4.88 4.41 -23.98
N ARG A 121 4.16 5.23 -24.74
CA ARG A 121 3.70 4.87 -26.10
C ARG A 121 4.89 4.86 -27.06
N GLY A 122 4.94 3.87 -27.96
CA GLY A 122 5.92 3.82 -29.03
C GLY A 122 5.76 4.99 -30.01
N GLY A 123 6.89 5.54 -30.44
CA GLY A 123 6.95 6.62 -31.42
C GLY A 123 6.53 6.15 -32.82
N LYS A 124 5.92 7.03 -33.59
CA LYS A 124 5.53 6.75 -34.98
C LYS A 124 6.72 6.82 -35.92
N GLY A 125 6.94 5.77 -36.74
CA GLY A 125 7.94 5.76 -37.80
C GLY A 125 7.60 6.71 -38.97
N ASN A 126 8.60 7.03 -39.80
CA ASN A 126 8.43 8.00 -40.89
C ASN A 126 7.36 7.59 -41.91
N MET A 127 7.00 6.30 -42.03
CA MET A 127 5.92 5.86 -42.90
C MET A 127 4.56 6.54 -42.60
N ASN A 128 4.33 6.95 -41.34
CA ASN A 128 3.08 7.55 -40.90
C ASN A 128 2.96 9.04 -41.27
N TYR A 129 4.07 9.65 -41.66
CA TYR A 129 4.15 11.10 -41.97
C TYR A 129 4.18 11.37 -43.48
N ALA A 130 4.09 10.33 -44.30
CA ALA A 130 4.03 10.49 -45.74
C ALA A 130 2.68 11.11 -46.16
N THR A 131 2.73 12.22 -46.84
CA THR A 131 1.57 12.91 -47.42
C THR A 131 1.82 13.19 -48.91
N SER A 132 0.78 13.64 -49.63
CA SER A 132 0.91 14.00 -51.04
C SER A 132 1.94 15.10 -51.31
N THR A 133 2.12 16.00 -50.35
CA THR A 133 3.08 17.09 -50.39
C THR A 133 4.46 16.73 -49.80
N MET A 134 4.51 15.81 -48.85
CA MET A 134 5.73 15.32 -48.20
C MET A 134 5.87 13.80 -48.43
N GLN A 135 6.41 13.40 -49.56
CA GLN A 135 6.50 11.99 -49.93
C GLN A 135 7.68 11.25 -49.27
N ALA A 136 8.68 11.96 -48.75
CA ALA A 136 9.89 11.40 -48.16
C ALA A 136 10.23 12.06 -46.81
N PRO A 137 9.40 11.89 -45.77
CA PRO A 137 9.68 12.45 -44.44
C PRO A 137 10.94 11.80 -43.84
N GLN A 138 11.89 12.66 -43.42
CA GLN A 138 13.16 12.25 -42.82
C GLN A 138 13.17 12.32 -41.29
N TYR A 139 11.99 12.27 -40.67
CA TYR A 139 11.81 12.29 -39.22
C TYR A 139 10.84 11.21 -38.76
N ALA A 140 11.03 10.80 -37.56
CA ALA A 140 10.11 9.90 -36.83
C ALA A 140 9.86 10.47 -35.44
N GLN A 141 8.82 10.03 -34.80
CA GLN A 141 8.47 10.45 -33.45
C GLN A 141 9.29 9.65 -32.43
N PRO A 142 9.89 10.29 -31.42
CA PRO A 142 10.48 9.58 -30.30
C PRO A 142 9.40 8.83 -29.50
N GLY A 143 9.77 7.76 -28.85
CA GLY A 143 8.91 7.08 -27.89
C GLY A 143 8.66 7.96 -26.67
N GLN A 144 7.50 7.81 -26.09
CA GLN A 144 7.14 8.52 -24.85
C GLN A 144 8.04 8.04 -23.70
N ASP A 145 8.48 8.97 -22.87
CA ASP A 145 9.33 8.65 -21.72
C ASP A 145 8.62 7.78 -20.69
N ALA A 146 9.40 7.02 -19.94
CA ALA A 146 8.93 6.22 -18.83
C ALA A 146 8.44 7.12 -17.68
N GLN A 147 7.40 6.67 -17.03
CA GLN A 147 6.93 7.24 -15.76
C GLN A 147 7.71 6.62 -14.61
N GLU A 148 8.07 7.42 -13.60
CA GLU A 148 8.79 6.92 -12.42
C GLU A 148 8.26 7.56 -11.14
N LEU A 149 8.22 6.76 -10.07
CA LEU A 149 7.65 7.17 -8.79
C LEU A 149 8.32 6.44 -7.63
N TRP A 150 8.48 7.13 -6.52
CA TRP A 150 8.74 6.49 -5.24
C TRP A 150 7.43 6.24 -4.52
N VAL A 151 7.16 4.99 -4.21
CA VAL A 151 5.95 4.59 -3.50
C VAL A 151 6.29 3.98 -2.16
N ARG A 152 5.42 4.22 -1.21
CA ARG A 152 5.45 3.64 0.11
C ARG A 152 4.32 2.62 0.22
N LEU A 153 4.68 1.37 0.46
CA LEU A 153 3.74 0.29 0.71
C LEU A 153 3.51 0.17 2.22
N GLU A 154 2.26 0.13 2.64
CA GLU A 154 1.88 -0.10 4.03
C GLU A 154 0.80 -1.18 4.12
N LEU A 155 0.98 -2.14 5.02
CA LEU A 155 -0.05 -3.12 5.33
C LEU A 155 -1.08 -2.54 6.31
N LYS A 156 -2.36 -2.58 5.97
CA LYS A 156 -3.46 -2.20 6.87
C LYS A 156 -3.63 -3.16 8.01
N VAL A 157 -3.50 -4.45 7.73
CA VAL A 157 -3.71 -5.53 8.71
C VAL A 157 -2.40 -5.79 9.41
N ILE A 158 -2.36 -5.51 10.70
CA ILE A 158 -1.18 -5.76 11.54
C ILE A 158 -1.11 -7.25 11.90
N ALA A 159 -2.26 -7.87 12.18
CA ALA A 159 -2.38 -9.29 12.48
C ALA A 159 -3.82 -9.78 12.23
N ASP A 160 -3.97 -11.06 11.87
CA ASP A 160 -5.28 -11.66 11.74
C ASP A 160 -5.93 -11.86 13.12
N VAL A 161 -5.11 -12.09 14.15
CA VAL A 161 -5.54 -12.42 15.51
C VAL A 161 -4.89 -11.52 16.53
N GLY A 162 -5.67 -10.89 17.38
CA GLY A 162 -5.20 -10.12 18.53
C GLY A 162 -5.25 -10.94 19.82
N LEU A 163 -4.13 -10.99 20.58
CA LEU A 163 -4.13 -11.52 21.93
C LEU A 163 -4.43 -10.41 22.92
N VAL A 164 -5.45 -10.62 23.74
CA VAL A 164 -5.81 -9.72 24.84
C VAL A 164 -5.82 -10.48 26.17
N GLY A 165 -5.53 -9.79 27.24
CA GLY A 165 -5.46 -10.38 28.57
C GLY A 165 -4.60 -9.52 29.49
N PHE A 166 -4.78 -9.67 30.80
CA PHE A 166 -4.00 -8.98 31.80
C PHE A 166 -2.51 -9.37 31.77
N PRO A 167 -1.62 -8.61 32.41
CA PRO A 167 -0.24 -9.03 32.58
C PRO A 167 -0.13 -10.41 33.21
N ASN A 168 0.96 -11.14 32.91
CA ASN A 168 1.33 -12.44 33.48
C ASN A 168 0.34 -13.61 33.25
N VAL A 169 -0.74 -13.44 32.48
CA VAL A 169 -1.66 -14.54 32.11
C VAL A 169 -1.04 -15.51 31.09
N GLY A 170 0.12 -15.19 30.53
CA GLY A 170 0.89 -16.07 29.64
C GLY A 170 0.80 -15.74 28.16
N LYS A 171 0.39 -14.52 27.74
CA LYS A 171 0.29 -14.11 26.33
C LYS A 171 1.60 -14.32 25.56
N SER A 172 2.69 -13.77 26.06
CA SER A 172 4.01 -13.84 25.39
C SER A 172 4.56 -15.28 25.39
N THR A 173 4.26 -16.07 26.41
CA THR A 173 4.59 -17.51 26.46
C THR A 173 3.81 -18.27 25.38
N PHE A 174 2.52 -18.02 25.26
CA PHE A 174 1.67 -18.58 24.23
C PHE A 174 2.19 -18.21 22.83
N LEU A 175 2.43 -16.93 22.57
CA LEU A 175 2.97 -16.45 21.30
C LEU A 175 4.29 -17.14 20.94
N SER A 176 5.22 -17.24 21.89
CA SER A 176 6.51 -17.91 21.67
C SER A 176 6.37 -19.41 21.39
N ARG A 177 5.31 -20.05 21.89
CA ARG A 177 5.03 -21.47 21.69
C ARG A 177 4.45 -21.79 20.32
N VAL A 178 3.58 -20.91 19.80
CA VAL A 178 2.81 -21.15 18.57
C VAL A 178 3.53 -20.64 17.32
N THR A 179 4.60 -19.88 17.48
CA THR A 179 5.34 -19.30 16.36
C THR A 179 6.59 -20.09 16.02
N ASN A 180 6.84 -20.33 14.73
CA ASN A 180 8.01 -21.06 14.25
C ASN A 180 9.32 -20.26 14.34
N ALA A 181 9.24 -18.95 14.46
CA ALA A 181 10.37 -18.04 14.66
C ALA A 181 10.18 -17.26 15.97
N ARG A 182 11.27 -16.83 16.60
CA ARG A 182 11.17 -15.96 17.79
C ARG A 182 10.27 -14.76 17.45
N PRO A 183 9.25 -14.47 18.27
CA PRO A 183 8.40 -13.30 18.10
C PRO A 183 9.24 -12.06 17.90
N LYS A 184 8.89 -11.21 16.95
CA LYS A 184 9.63 -10.00 16.65
C LYS A 184 8.87 -8.80 17.17
N ILE A 185 9.59 -7.95 17.88
CA ILE A 185 9.11 -6.62 18.23
C ILE A 185 9.03 -5.82 16.94
N ALA A 186 7.85 -5.41 16.55
CA ALA A 186 7.64 -4.56 15.39
C ALA A 186 7.70 -3.10 15.85
N ASN A 187 8.70 -2.36 15.36
CA ASN A 187 8.84 -0.94 15.64
C ASN A 187 7.98 -0.14 14.67
N TYR A 188 6.78 0.20 15.07
CA TYR A 188 5.93 1.10 14.32
C TYR A 188 6.22 2.55 14.70
N HIS A 189 6.51 3.41 13.72
CA HIS A 189 6.85 4.82 13.95
C HIS A 189 5.72 5.64 14.60
N PHE A 190 4.51 5.07 14.63
CA PHE A 190 3.30 5.70 15.18
C PHE A 190 2.85 5.06 16.50
N THR A 191 3.67 4.18 17.12
CA THR A 191 3.32 3.49 18.36
C THR A 191 4.38 3.68 19.42
N THR A 192 3.98 4.04 20.62
CA THR A 192 4.85 4.08 21.81
C THR A 192 5.09 2.70 22.41
N LEU A 193 4.23 1.71 22.08
CA LEU A 193 4.35 0.31 22.49
C LEU A 193 4.37 -0.57 21.22
N ASN A 194 5.44 -1.34 21.09
CA ASN A 194 5.65 -2.21 19.94
C ASN A 194 4.99 -3.58 20.19
N PRO A 195 4.02 -4.02 19.38
CA PRO A 195 3.44 -5.34 19.51
C PRO A 195 4.45 -6.43 19.16
N ASN A 196 4.38 -7.56 19.84
CA ASN A 196 5.10 -8.76 19.46
C ASN A 196 4.28 -9.53 18.43
N LEU A 197 4.79 -9.67 17.23
CA LEU A 197 4.15 -10.41 16.15
C LEU A 197 4.70 -11.82 16.01
N GLY A 198 3.82 -12.77 15.76
CA GLY A 198 4.20 -14.14 15.47
C GLY A 198 3.41 -14.71 14.30
N VAL A 199 4.10 -15.42 13.40
CA VAL A 199 3.45 -16.17 12.32
C VAL A 199 3.23 -17.59 12.79
N VAL A 200 1.98 -18.03 12.74
CA VAL A 200 1.57 -19.40 13.04
C VAL A 200 1.42 -20.13 11.73
N ASP A 201 2.15 -21.23 11.56
CA ASP A 201 1.98 -22.14 10.44
C ASP A 201 1.19 -23.36 10.93
N LEU A 202 0.06 -23.62 10.29
CA LEU A 202 -0.72 -24.83 10.49
C LEU A 202 -0.44 -25.84 9.36
N ASP A 203 -0.55 -27.11 9.69
CA ASP A 203 -0.41 -28.20 8.72
C ASP A 203 -1.34 -27.95 7.51
N GLY A 204 -0.76 -27.78 6.30
CA GLY A 204 -1.51 -27.50 5.06
C GLY A 204 -1.30 -26.11 4.44
N GLY A 205 -0.35 -25.31 4.93
CA GLY A 205 0.15 -24.12 4.21
C GLY A 205 -0.68 -22.84 4.35
N LYS A 206 -1.69 -22.81 5.20
CA LYS A 206 -2.46 -21.59 5.50
C LYS A 206 -2.14 -21.11 6.92
N GLY A 207 -1.06 -20.35 7.06
CA GLY A 207 -0.71 -19.66 8.29
C GLY A 207 -1.55 -18.41 8.53
N PHE A 208 -1.44 -17.85 9.74
CA PHE A 208 -2.01 -16.53 10.09
C PHE A 208 -1.08 -15.81 11.08
N VAL A 209 -1.24 -14.50 11.18
CA VAL A 209 -0.42 -13.66 12.06
C VAL A 209 -1.15 -13.39 13.36
N ILE A 210 -0.46 -13.62 14.49
CA ILE A 210 -0.94 -13.27 15.84
C ILE A 210 -0.14 -12.08 16.34
N ALA A 211 -0.82 -11.08 16.90
CA ALA A 211 -0.22 -9.97 17.64
C ALA A 211 -0.46 -10.13 19.14
N ASP A 212 0.63 -10.17 19.94
CA ASP A 212 0.56 -9.90 21.38
C ASP A 212 0.54 -8.39 21.55
N ILE A 213 -0.58 -7.86 21.99
CA ILE A 213 -0.83 -6.45 22.13
C ILE A 213 -0.65 -6.09 23.61
N PRO A 214 0.50 -5.54 24.04
CA PRO A 214 0.74 -5.16 25.42
C PRO A 214 -0.03 -3.89 25.79
N GLY A 215 -0.60 -3.80 26.98
CA GLY A 215 -1.04 -2.51 27.53
C GLY A 215 -2.51 -2.33 27.88
N LEU A 216 -3.35 -3.40 27.93
CA LEU A 216 -4.62 -3.33 28.65
C LEU A 216 -4.36 -3.31 30.16
N ILE A 217 -4.43 -2.13 30.76
CA ILE A 217 -4.38 -1.90 32.18
C ILE A 217 -5.59 -1.02 32.52
N GLU A 218 -6.24 -1.26 33.65
CA GLU A 218 -7.34 -0.46 34.18
C GLU A 218 -7.07 1.03 34.04
N GLY A 219 -7.96 1.78 33.35
CA GLY A 219 -7.85 3.23 33.14
C GLY A 219 -7.29 3.68 31.80
N ALA A 220 -7.09 2.79 30.84
CA ALA A 220 -6.63 3.16 29.49
C ALA A 220 -7.63 4.09 28.74
N SER A 221 -8.91 4.04 29.10
CA SER A 221 -9.97 4.89 28.54
C SER A 221 -10.01 6.31 29.16
N GLU A 222 -9.36 6.55 30.30
CA GLU A 222 -9.43 7.82 31.03
C GLU A 222 -8.36 8.85 30.66
N GLY A 223 -7.67 8.69 29.52
CA GLY A 223 -6.90 9.80 28.93
C GLY A 223 -5.40 9.83 29.20
N VAL A 224 -4.81 8.79 29.76
CA VAL A 224 -3.33 8.66 29.79
C VAL A 224 -2.88 7.96 28.52
N GLY A 225 -2.64 8.71 27.48
CA GLY A 225 -2.15 8.49 26.10
C GLY A 225 -1.73 7.10 25.57
N LEU A 226 -1.63 6.09 26.39
CA LEU A 226 -1.18 4.73 26.02
C LEU A 226 -2.32 3.82 25.56
N GLY A 227 -3.54 3.98 26.09
CA GLY A 227 -4.69 3.12 25.80
C GLY A 227 -5.24 3.29 24.39
N HIS A 228 -5.39 4.51 23.90
CA HIS A 228 -5.92 4.80 22.55
C HIS A 228 -5.07 4.25 21.42
N GLN A 229 -3.74 4.26 21.58
CA GLN A 229 -2.84 3.72 20.55
C GLN A 229 -2.88 2.19 20.50
N PHE A 230 -3.05 1.55 21.65
CA PHE A 230 -3.23 0.12 21.80
C PHE A 230 -4.51 -0.38 21.11
N LEU A 231 -5.64 0.26 21.37
CA LEU A 231 -6.95 -0.13 20.85
C LEU A 231 -7.03 0.01 19.32
N ARG A 232 -6.25 0.94 18.73
CA ARG A 232 -6.08 1.07 17.28
C ARG A 232 -5.45 -0.16 16.63
N HIS A 233 -4.66 -0.96 17.37
CA HIS A 233 -4.09 -2.22 16.87
C HIS A 233 -5.11 -3.35 16.87
N ILE A 234 -6.00 -3.39 17.88
CA ILE A 234 -7.10 -4.36 17.93
C ILE A 234 -8.09 -4.11 16.80
N GLU A 235 -8.35 -2.85 16.43
CA GLU A 235 -9.20 -2.50 15.29
C GLU A 235 -8.76 -3.14 13.97
N ARG A 236 -7.48 -3.52 13.89
CA ARG A 236 -6.88 -4.12 12.69
C ARG A 236 -6.74 -5.62 12.77
N THR A 237 -7.38 -6.28 13.74
CA THR A 237 -7.42 -7.74 13.87
C THR A 237 -8.81 -8.27 13.54
N LYS A 238 -8.90 -9.49 12.99
CA LYS A 238 -10.17 -10.14 12.58
C LYS A 238 -10.80 -10.95 13.69
N VAL A 239 -9.98 -11.60 14.52
CA VAL A 239 -10.39 -12.47 15.63
C VAL A 239 -9.65 -12.06 16.90
N ILE A 240 -10.31 -12.14 18.04
CA ILE A 240 -9.73 -11.83 19.35
C ILE A 240 -9.60 -13.12 20.17
N ILE A 241 -8.43 -13.35 20.74
CA ILE A 241 -8.20 -14.42 21.74
C ILE A 241 -8.01 -13.76 23.11
N HIS A 242 -8.94 -13.99 24.02
CA HIS A 242 -8.76 -13.66 25.42
C HIS A 242 -7.94 -14.74 26.10
N ILE A 243 -6.75 -14.41 26.59
CA ILE A 243 -5.96 -15.32 27.43
C ILE A 243 -6.15 -14.94 28.89
N VAL A 244 -6.63 -15.90 29.68
CA VAL A 244 -6.86 -15.71 31.11
C VAL A 244 -6.16 -16.79 31.93
N ASP A 245 -5.81 -16.46 33.18
CA ASP A 245 -5.21 -17.38 34.13
C ASP A 245 -6.31 -18.18 34.84
N ALA A 246 -6.62 -19.39 34.34
CA ALA A 246 -7.65 -20.25 34.92
C ALA A 246 -7.29 -20.75 36.32
N ALA A 247 -6.00 -20.82 36.66
CA ALA A 247 -5.54 -21.24 37.98
C ALA A 247 -5.53 -20.11 39.03
N SER A 248 -5.89 -18.88 38.63
CA SER A 248 -5.91 -17.70 39.51
C SER A 248 -4.60 -17.51 40.28
N THR A 249 -3.46 -17.79 39.66
CA THR A 249 -2.14 -17.80 40.33
C THR A 249 -1.76 -16.45 40.96
N GLU A 250 -2.35 -15.35 40.48
CA GLU A 250 -2.16 -13.99 41.01
C GLU A 250 -3.36 -13.54 41.91
N GLY A 251 -4.28 -14.43 42.23
CA GLY A 251 -5.43 -14.13 43.05
C GLY A 251 -6.51 -13.29 42.36
N ARG A 252 -6.50 -13.21 41.05
CA ARG A 252 -7.51 -12.52 40.22
C ARG A 252 -8.58 -13.49 39.77
N ASP A 253 -9.81 -12.98 39.63
CA ASP A 253 -10.92 -13.74 39.07
C ASP A 253 -10.90 -13.67 37.54
N PRO A 254 -10.71 -14.81 36.82
CA PRO A 254 -10.65 -14.83 35.38
C PRO A 254 -11.94 -14.32 34.70
N ILE A 255 -13.11 -14.51 35.31
CA ILE A 255 -14.40 -14.03 34.78
C ILE A 255 -14.47 -12.51 34.89
N ALA A 256 -14.04 -11.94 36.01
CA ALA A 256 -13.99 -10.49 36.19
C ALA A 256 -12.98 -9.84 35.21
N ASP A 257 -11.84 -10.49 34.97
CA ASP A 257 -10.81 -10.03 34.05
C ASP A 257 -11.34 -9.95 32.60
N ILE A 258 -12.05 -10.97 32.11
CA ILE A 258 -12.64 -10.95 30.75
C ILE A 258 -13.68 -9.83 30.64
N LYS A 259 -14.56 -9.67 31.64
CA LYS A 259 -15.57 -8.62 31.63
C LYS A 259 -14.97 -7.22 31.64
N ALA A 260 -13.88 -7.02 32.39
CA ALA A 260 -13.17 -5.75 32.42
C ALA A 260 -12.58 -5.39 31.03
N ILE A 261 -11.94 -6.37 30.36
CA ILE A 261 -11.41 -6.20 29.02
C ILE A 261 -12.53 -5.91 28.01
N ASN A 262 -13.63 -6.66 28.04
CA ASN A 262 -14.75 -6.42 27.13
C ASN A 262 -15.35 -5.04 27.31
N LYS A 263 -15.46 -4.55 28.54
CA LYS A 263 -15.93 -3.19 28.83
C LYS A 263 -14.98 -2.12 28.30
N GLU A 264 -13.68 -2.33 28.35
CA GLU A 264 -12.70 -1.42 27.75
C GLU A 264 -12.80 -1.40 26.22
N LEU A 265 -12.93 -2.57 25.60
CA LEU A 265 -13.14 -2.67 24.14
C LEU A 265 -14.43 -1.96 23.70
N GLU A 266 -15.52 -2.13 24.46
CA GLU A 266 -16.83 -1.48 24.23
C GLU A 266 -16.72 0.04 24.32
N ASN A 267 -16.07 0.54 25.37
CA ASN A 267 -15.89 1.98 25.59
C ASN A 267 -15.07 2.65 24.48
N TYR A 268 -14.15 1.91 23.88
CA TYR A 268 -13.31 2.43 22.79
C TYR A 268 -14.04 2.38 21.45
N ASN A 269 -14.53 1.21 21.05
CA ASN A 269 -15.27 1.01 19.81
C ASN A 269 -16.20 -0.22 19.95
N PRO A 270 -17.51 -0.01 20.06
CA PRO A 270 -18.48 -1.11 20.21
C PRO A 270 -18.39 -2.17 19.10
N LYS A 271 -17.96 -1.81 17.90
CA LYS A 271 -17.76 -2.75 16.78
C LYS A 271 -16.70 -3.82 17.04
N LEU A 272 -15.82 -3.63 18.02
CA LEU A 272 -14.83 -4.64 18.40
C LEU A 272 -15.46 -5.84 19.09
N LEU A 273 -16.59 -5.65 19.78
CA LEU A 273 -17.33 -6.74 20.41
C LEU A 273 -18.12 -7.59 19.39
N GLU A 274 -18.40 -7.06 18.21
CA GLU A 274 -19.03 -7.80 17.11
C GLU A 274 -18.08 -8.81 16.45
N ARG A 275 -16.77 -8.69 16.71
CA ARG A 275 -15.77 -9.60 16.16
C ARG A 275 -15.82 -10.95 16.84
N PRO A 276 -15.52 -12.04 16.10
CA PRO A 276 -15.41 -13.37 16.68
C PRO A 276 -14.37 -13.39 17.81
N GLN A 277 -14.78 -13.92 18.95
CA GLN A 277 -13.94 -14.03 20.14
C GLN A 277 -13.83 -15.47 20.60
N VAL A 278 -12.68 -15.84 21.15
CA VAL A 278 -12.48 -17.13 21.87
C VAL A 278 -11.71 -16.86 23.16
N ILE A 279 -11.99 -17.67 24.17
CA ILE A 279 -11.32 -17.60 25.46
C ILE A 279 -10.33 -18.76 25.57
N ALA A 280 -9.08 -18.45 25.83
CA ALA A 280 -8.04 -19.41 26.17
C ALA A 280 -7.84 -19.43 27.69
N ALA A 281 -8.42 -20.40 28.35
CA ALA A 281 -8.24 -20.63 29.78
C ALA A 281 -6.86 -21.28 30.01
N ASN A 282 -5.86 -20.44 30.26
CA ASN A 282 -4.46 -20.85 30.37
C ASN A 282 -4.05 -21.30 31.76
N LYS A 283 -2.89 -21.93 31.89
CA LYS A 283 -2.27 -22.46 33.10
C LYS A 283 -3.04 -23.65 33.73
N ILE A 284 -3.70 -24.47 32.88
CA ILE A 284 -4.38 -25.67 33.37
C ILE A 284 -3.43 -26.69 34.01
N ASP A 285 -2.14 -26.61 33.72
CA ASP A 285 -1.09 -27.43 34.31
C ASP A 285 -0.81 -27.14 35.80
N VAL A 286 -1.33 -26.03 36.33
CA VAL A 286 -1.13 -25.58 37.71
C VAL A 286 -2.42 -25.63 38.53
N ILE A 287 -3.54 -26.03 37.91
CA ILE A 287 -4.83 -26.17 38.62
C ILE A 287 -4.71 -27.34 39.61
N TYR A 288 -4.97 -27.06 40.86
CA TYR A 288 -5.02 -28.10 41.93
C TYR A 288 -6.37 -28.80 41.92
N ASP A 289 -6.35 -30.11 42.13
CA ASP A 289 -7.57 -30.94 42.24
C ASP A 289 -8.18 -30.77 43.62
N ASP A 290 -8.80 -29.62 43.86
CA ASP A 290 -9.52 -29.30 45.10
C ASP A 290 -11.03 -29.50 45.00
N GLY A 291 -11.50 -30.09 43.87
CA GLY A 291 -12.89 -30.30 43.54
C GLY A 291 -13.56 -29.07 42.89
N SER A 292 -12.85 -27.98 42.67
CA SER A 292 -13.31 -26.84 41.85
C SER A 292 -12.86 -27.03 40.39
N ASP A 293 -13.77 -26.74 39.45
CA ASP A 293 -13.42 -26.70 38.01
C ASP A 293 -13.52 -25.25 37.52
N PRO A 294 -12.42 -24.48 37.62
CA PRO A 294 -12.43 -23.09 37.20
C PRO A 294 -12.68 -22.95 35.70
N VAL A 295 -12.30 -23.95 34.90
CA VAL A 295 -12.55 -23.93 33.43
C VAL A 295 -14.07 -24.06 33.18
N GLN A 296 -14.76 -24.93 33.92
CA GLN A 296 -16.22 -25.08 33.81
C GLN A 296 -16.95 -23.79 34.23
N ALA A 297 -16.48 -23.10 35.26
CA ALA A 297 -17.03 -21.81 35.67
C ALA A 297 -16.93 -20.75 34.59
N ILE A 298 -15.78 -20.68 33.86
CA ILE A 298 -15.59 -19.78 32.72
C ILE A 298 -16.54 -20.17 31.57
N ARG A 299 -16.71 -21.46 31.27
CA ARG A 299 -17.64 -21.95 30.24
C ARG A 299 -19.08 -21.55 30.55
N ASP A 300 -19.52 -21.80 31.78
CA ASP A 300 -20.89 -21.49 32.21
C ASP A 300 -21.20 -19.99 32.11
N ALA A 301 -20.16 -19.13 32.22
CA ALA A 301 -20.32 -17.70 32.13
C ALA A 301 -20.37 -17.18 30.65
N PHE A 302 -19.61 -17.76 29.73
CA PHE A 302 -19.41 -17.18 28.40
C PHE A 302 -19.88 -18.02 27.21
N GLU A 303 -20.03 -19.35 27.33
CA GLU A 303 -20.58 -20.19 26.27
C GLU A 303 -22.04 -19.86 25.92
N PRO A 304 -22.91 -19.46 26.89
CA PRO A 304 -24.25 -18.96 26.57
C PRO A 304 -24.25 -17.68 25.71
N GLU A 305 -23.19 -16.89 25.78
CA GLU A 305 -22.98 -15.69 24.93
C GLU A 305 -22.39 -16.03 23.55
N GLY A 306 -22.15 -17.32 23.27
CA GLY A 306 -21.58 -17.80 22.00
C GLY A 306 -20.05 -17.79 21.94
N ILE A 307 -19.36 -17.46 23.03
CA ILE A 307 -17.89 -17.41 23.09
C ILE A 307 -17.37 -18.76 23.60
N LYS A 308 -16.62 -19.49 22.75
CA LYS A 308 -16.06 -20.79 23.10
C LYS A 308 -14.84 -20.68 23.99
N VAL A 309 -14.76 -21.60 24.99
CA VAL A 309 -13.66 -21.66 25.96
C VAL A 309 -12.77 -22.86 25.68
N TYR A 310 -11.49 -22.62 25.51
CA TYR A 310 -10.47 -23.64 25.27
C TYR A 310 -9.52 -23.72 26.45
N PRO A 311 -9.46 -24.86 27.19
CA PRO A 311 -8.48 -25.06 28.24
C PRO A 311 -7.09 -25.31 27.59
N ILE A 312 -6.10 -24.50 27.94
CA ILE A 312 -4.75 -24.62 27.41
C ILE A 312 -3.68 -24.54 28.48
N SER A 313 -2.51 -25.09 28.17
CA SER A 313 -1.26 -24.76 28.86
C SER A 313 -0.27 -24.26 27.84
N ALA A 314 0.07 -22.97 27.89
CA ALA A 314 1.09 -22.40 27.03
C ALA A 314 2.47 -23.01 27.27
N VAL A 315 2.75 -23.50 28.47
CA VAL A 315 4.01 -24.12 28.86
C VAL A 315 4.13 -25.54 28.29
N THR A 316 3.13 -26.41 28.52
CA THR A 316 3.16 -27.81 28.07
C THR A 316 2.77 -27.96 26.60
N GLY A 317 1.94 -27.04 26.08
CA GLY A 317 1.38 -27.10 24.73
C GLY A 317 0.04 -27.85 24.66
N GLN A 318 -0.50 -28.31 25.79
CA GLN A 318 -1.80 -28.98 25.84
C GLN A 318 -2.92 -28.05 25.42
N GLY A 319 -3.87 -28.50 24.58
CA GLY A 319 -5.03 -27.74 24.09
C GLY A 319 -4.71 -26.63 23.06
N VAL A 320 -3.44 -26.35 22.83
CA VAL A 320 -3.04 -25.24 21.95
C VAL A 320 -3.42 -25.51 20.49
N LYS A 321 -3.25 -26.74 20.01
CA LYS A 321 -3.59 -27.09 18.62
C LYS A 321 -5.09 -26.92 18.34
N GLU A 322 -5.93 -27.38 19.23
CA GLU A 322 -7.39 -27.27 19.12
C GLU A 322 -7.83 -25.81 19.06
N LEU A 323 -7.26 -24.96 19.93
CA LEU A 323 -7.49 -23.51 19.89
C LEU A 323 -7.10 -22.89 18.53
N LEU A 324 -5.91 -23.23 18.00
CA LEU A 324 -5.45 -22.68 16.72
C LEU A 324 -6.33 -23.09 15.54
N TYR A 325 -6.81 -24.33 15.49
CA TYR A 325 -7.74 -24.78 14.44
C TYR A 325 -9.11 -24.10 14.58
N ALA A 326 -9.60 -23.88 15.79
CA ALA A 326 -10.83 -23.15 16.01
C ALA A 326 -10.72 -21.69 15.55
N VAL A 327 -9.62 -21.03 15.89
CA VAL A 327 -9.31 -19.67 15.41
C VAL A 327 -9.23 -19.61 13.90
N ARG A 328 -8.58 -20.59 13.27
CA ARG A 328 -8.52 -20.70 11.81
C ARG A 328 -9.90 -20.80 11.18
N THR A 329 -10.78 -21.62 11.75
CA THR A 329 -12.16 -21.77 11.28
C THR A 329 -12.93 -20.45 11.40
N LEU A 330 -12.72 -19.68 12.46
CA LEU A 330 -13.32 -18.37 12.62
C LEU A 330 -12.79 -17.38 11.57
N LEU A 331 -11.49 -17.37 11.31
CA LEU A 331 -10.88 -16.53 10.27
C LEU A 331 -11.41 -16.86 8.86
N ASP A 332 -11.58 -18.14 8.53
CA ASP A 332 -12.12 -18.56 7.23
C ASP A 332 -13.60 -18.18 7.04
N ASN A 333 -14.36 -18.07 8.13
CA ASN A 333 -15.78 -17.68 8.12
C ASN A 333 -16.00 -16.17 8.30
N PHE A 334 -14.99 -15.44 8.72
CA PHE A 334 -15.08 -14.00 8.93
C PHE A 334 -15.13 -13.27 7.59
N LYS A 335 -16.26 -12.63 7.32
CA LYS A 335 -16.41 -11.73 6.18
C LYS A 335 -16.08 -10.33 6.68
N ASP A 336 -14.87 -9.89 6.43
CA ASP A 336 -14.47 -8.51 6.68
C ASP A 336 -15.09 -7.61 5.59
N GLU A 337 -15.74 -6.53 5.97
CA GLU A 337 -15.94 -5.41 5.06
C GLU A 337 -14.69 -4.53 5.21
N PRO A 338 -13.72 -4.65 4.30
CA PRO A 338 -12.49 -3.88 4.43
C PRO A 338 -12.82 -2.39 4.35
N VAL A 339 -12.29 -1.59 5.28
CA VAL A 339 -12.28 -0.15 5.12
C VAL A 339 -11.43 0.16 3.90
N LEU A 340 -12.07 0.49 2.79
CA LEU A 340 -11.41 0.88 1.56
C LEU A 340 -10.99 2.34 1.66
N PHE A 341 -9.74 2.64 1.33
CA PHE A 341 -9.30 4.00 1.12
C PHE A 341 -9.59 4.41 -0.32
N GLU A 342 -10.20 5.55 -0.48
CA GLU A 342 -10.44 6.12 -1.80
C GLU A 342 -9.11 6.52 -2.45
N LYS A 343 -9.03 6.37 -3.77
CA LYS A 343 -7.89 6.80 -4.56
C LYS A 343 -7.83 8.33 -4.54
N GLU A 344 -6.73 8.86 -4.03
CA GLU A 344 -6.50 10.31 -3.90
C GLU A 344 -5.50 10.83 -4.93
N PHE A 345 -4.78 9.94 -5.61
CA PHE A 345 -3.74 10.28 -6.55
C PHE A 345 -3.83 9.38 -7.79
N ASP A 346 -3.95 9.99 -8.96
CA ASP A 346 -3.86 9.32 -10.25
C ASP A 346 -2.82 10.03 -11.12
N TYR A 347 -1.73 9.33 -11.46
CA TYR A 347 -0.64 9.90 -12.25
C TYR A 347 -1.11 10.32 -13.65
N ASP A 348 -1.96 9.51 -14.27
CA ASP A 348 -2.45 9.78 -15.63
C ASP A 348 -3.47 10.92 -15.67
N GLU A 349 -4.37 10.99 -14.67
CA GLU A 349 -5.33 12.09 -14.58
C GLU A 349 -4.64 13.45 -14.40
N LEU A 350 -3.50 13.49 -13.68
CA LEU A 350 -2.72 14.71 -13.53
C LEU A 350 -2.08 15.16 -14.85
N MET A 351 -1.73 14.21 -15.72
CA MET A 351 -0.95 14.53 -16.92
C MET A 351 -1.80 14.65 -18.21
N ASP A 352 -2.92 13.91 -18.31
CA ASP A 352 -3.62 13.70 -19.57
C ASP A 352 -5.07 14.24 -19.61
N ASN A 353 -5.57 14.91 -18.57
CA ASN A 353 -6.96 15.38 -18.57
C ASN A 353 -7.13 16.68 -19.39
N PRO A 354 -7.61 16.62 -20.64
CA PRO A 354 -7.74 17.80 -21.50
C PRO A 354 -8.86 18.75 -21.08
N ASN A 355 -9.72 18.33 -20.12
CA ASN A 355 -10.89 19.10 -19.71
C ASN A 355 -10.63 20.02 -18.50
N GLU A 356 -9.46 19.94 -17.87
CA GLU A 356 -9.08 20.86 -16.80
C GLU A 356 -8.27 22.01 -17.41
N SER A 357 -8.88 23.20 -17.47
CA SER A 357 -8.25 24.41 -18.00
C SER A 357 -7.29 25.03 -16.97
N PHE A 358 -6.24 25.63 -17.47
CA PHE A 358 -5.43 26.60 -16.73
C PHE A 358 -5.51 27.95 -17.45
N GLU A 359 -5.31 29.02 -16.73
CA GLU A 359 -5.23 30.38 -17.26
C GLU A 359 -3.90 30.99 -16.89
N VAL A 360 -3.27 31.66 -17.85
CA VAL A 360 -2.04 32.43 -17.63
C VAL A 360 -2.37 33.90 -17.84
N SER A 361 -2.11 34.72 -16.85
CA SER A 361 -2.36 36.15 -16.89
C SER A 361 -1.17 36.93 -16.33
N ILE A 362 -1.13 38.23 -16.61
CA ILE A 362 -0.13 39.12 -16.02
C ILE A 362 -0.90 40.05 -15.08
N ASN A 363 -0.47 40.14 -13.82
CA ASN A 363 -1.09 41.01 -12.83
C ASN A 363 -0.69 42.50 -13.03
N GLU A 364 -1.23 43.40 -12.22
CA GLU A 364 -0.95 44.85 -12.28
C GLU A 364 0.53 45.18 -12.00
N ASP A 365 1.25 44.32 -11.32
CA ASP A 365 2.67 44.45 -10.98
C ASP A 365 3.61 43.87 -12.05
N GLY A 366 3.08 43.33 -13.16
CA GLY A 366 3.86 42.72 -14.22
C GLY A 366 4.32 41.28 -13.94
N VAL A 367 3.79 40.64 -12.91
CA VAL A 367 4.10 39.27 -12.52
C VAL A 367 3.18 38.30 -13.27
N TYR A 368 3.73 37.20 -13.77
CA TYR A 368 2.97 36.16 -14.44
C TYR A 368 2.25 35.28 -13.42
N VAL A 369 0.95 35.07 -13.60
CA VAL A 369 0.10 34.30 -12.71
C VAL A 369 -0.52 33.14 -13.47
N VAL A 370 -0.33 31.92 -12.96
CA VAL A 370 -0.85 30.69 -13.53
C VAL A 370 -1.84 30.06 -12.56
N ASN A 371 -3.11 30.05 -12.92
CA ASN A 371 -4.20 29.54 -12.09
C ASN A 371 -5.06 28.54 -12.85
N GLY A 372 -5.80 27.74 -12.11
CA GLY A 372 -6.84 26.88 -12.65
C GLY A 372 -6.92 25.51 -11.97
N PRO A 373 -8.04 24.78 -12.17
CA PRO A 373 -8.28 23.52 -11.48
C PRO A 373 -7.17 22.49 -11.64
N LYS A 374 -6.53 22.47 -12.81
CA LYS A 374 -5.40 21.58 -13.11
C LYS A 374 -4.16 21.93 -12.30
N ILE A 375 -3.93 23.22 -12.09
CA ILE A 375 -2.80 23.75 -11.31
C ILE A 375 -3.02 23.47 -9.82
N ASP A 376 -4.22 23.81 -9.31
CA ASP A 376 -4.57 23.62 -7.89
C ASP A 376 -4.47 22.16 -7.49
N LYS A 377 -4.95 21.27 -8.35
CA LYS A 377 -4.85 19.83 -8.18
C LYS A 377 -3.38 19.38 -8.14
N MET A 378 -2.55 19.86 -9.06
CA MET A 378 -1.12 19.56 -9.10
C MET A 378 -0.40 20.03 -7.85
N LEU A 379 -0.63 21.28 -7.41
CA LEU A 379 -0.03 21.83 -6.19
C LEU A 379 -0.47 21.05 -4.95
N GLY A 380 -1.74 20.65 -4.89
CA GLY A 380 -2.29 19.84 -3.79
C GLY A 380 -1.68 18.42 -3.71
N TYR A 381 -1.09 17.91 -4.78
CA TYR A 381 -0.53 16.56 -4.86
C TYR A 381 1.00 16.51 -4.79
N THR A 382 1.68 17.65 -4.90
CA THR A 382 3.15 17.68 -5.02
C THR A 382 3.78 18.35 -3.82
N ASN A 383 4.77 17.71 -3.22
CA ASN A 383 5.61 18.34 -2.22
C ASN A 383 6.73 19.14 -2.92
N LEU A 384 6.52 20.45 -3.09
CA LEU A 384 7.43 21.34 -3.78
C LEU A 384 8.71 21.68 -3.00
N GLU A 385 8.74 21.35 -1.69
CA GLU A 385 9.95 21.50 -0.88
C GLU A 385 10.97 20.39 -1.15
N SER A 386 10.56 19.30 -1.81
CA SER A 386 11.47 18.22 -2.20
C SER A 386 12.03 18.47 -3.60
N GLU A 387 13.32 18.18 -3.80
CA GLU A 387 14.00 18.29 -5.11
C GLU A 387 13.25 17.49 -6.19
N LYS A 388 12.76 16.32 -5.85
CA LYS A 388 12.00 15.44 -6.77
C LYS A 388 10.59 15.93 -7.06
N GLY A 389 9.91 16.50 -6.08
CA GLY A 389 8.61 17.11 -6.27
C GLY A 389 8.71 18.34 -7.17
N PHE A 390 9.75 19.14 -7.01
CA PHE A 390 10.03 20.28 -7.89
C PHE A 390 10.33 19.83 -9.32
N ASP A 391 11.16 18.79 -9.51
CA ASP A 391 11.39 18.19 -10.83
C ASP A 391 10.11 17.68 -11.49
N PHE A 392 9.22 17.07 -10.71
CA PHE A 392 7.93 16.60 -11.19
C PHE A 392 7.05 17.77 -11.62
N PHE A 393 7.02 18.83 -10.84
CA PHE A 393 6.30 20.07 -11.15
C PHE A 393 6.82 20.71 -12.45
N GLN A 394 8.12 20.81 -12.65
CA GLN A 394 8.71 21.35 -13.88
C GLN A 394 8.30 20.50 -15.11
N LYS A 395 8.34 19.17 -14.99
CA LYS A 395 7.88 18.26 -16.05
C LYS A 395 6.38 18.45 -16.36
N PHE A 396 5.57 18.66 -15.33
CA PHE A 396 4.16 18.96 -15.49
C PHE A 396 3.93 20.28 -16.22
N MET A 397 4.58 21.37 -15.82
CA MET A 397 4.49 22.68 -16.46
C MET A 397 4.80 22.60 -17.96
N LYS A 398 5.84 21.84 -18.32
CA LYS A 398 6.23 21.59 -19.71
C LYS A 398 5.19 20.77 -20.48
N ARG A 399 4.69 19.68 -19.90
CA ARG A 399 3.72 18.78 -20.56
C ARG A 399 2.32 19.36 -20.68
N SER A 400 1.90 20.16 -19.71
CA SER A 400 0.57 20.80 -19.72
C SER A 400 0.47 21.97 -20.70
N GLY A 401 1.59 22.42 -21.28
CA GLY A 401 1.63 23.56 -22.19
C GLY A 401 1.64 24.92 -21.48
N VAL A 402 1.79 24.95 -20.16
CA VAL A 402 1.87 26.21 -19.38
C VAL A 402 3.09 27.02 -19.79
N LEU A 403 4.26 26.37 -19.97
CA LEU A 403 5.46 27.05 -20.41
C LEU A 403 5.30 27.66 -21.81
N ASP A 404 4.59 26.96 -22.71
CA ASP A 404 4.33 27.48 -24.06
C ASP A 404 3.43 28.72 -24.04
N GLU A 405 2.45 28.79 -23.10
CA GLU A 405 1.59 29.97 -22.93
C GLU A 405 2.36 31.14 -22.28
N LEU A 406 3.21 30.89 -21.29
CA LEU A 406 4.10 31.90 -20.70
C LEU A 406 5.03 32.50 -21.75
N GLU A 407 5.65 31.67 -22.61
CA GLU A 407 6.52 32.13 -23.71
C GLU A 407 5.73 32.99 -24.76
N LYS A 408 4.46 32.62 -25.03
CA LYS A 408 3.62 33.44 -25.93
C LYS A 408 3.27 34.79 -25.34
N LEU A 409 3.15 34.90 -24.03
CA LEU A 409 2.93 36.16 -23.33
C LEU A 409 4.20 36.99 -23.16
N GLY A 410 5.37 36.46 -23.58
CA GLY A 410 6.61 37.17 -23.65
C GLY A 410 7.47 37.15 -22.38
N ILE A 411 7.37 36.07 -21.57
CA ILE A 411 8.19 35.92 -20.38
C ILE A 411 9.68 35.92 -20.71
N GLU A 412 10.48 36.62 -19.94
CA GLU A 412 11.94 36.70 -20.06
C GLU A 412 12.62 36.01 -18.86
N GLU A 413 13.92 35.68 -19.00
CA GLU A 413 14.70 35.08 -17.90
C GLU A 413 14.81 36.04 -16.72
N GLY A 414 14.42 35.57 -15.53
CA GLY A 414 14.40 36.35 -14.31
C GLY A 414 13.03 36.95 -13.99
N ASP A 415 12.02 36.76 -14.85
CA ASP A 415 10.65 37.17 -14.53
C ASP A 415 10.05 36.26 -13.47
N THR A 416 9.27 36.83 -12.57
CA THR A 416 8.60 36.12 -11.50
C THR A 416 7.30 35.48 -12.00
N VAL A 417 7.10 34.22 -11.67
CA VAL A 417 5.88 33.45 -11.94
C VAL A 417 5.25 33.01 -10.62
N ILE A 418 3.97 33.30 -10.45
CA ILE A 418 3.14 32.83 -9.35
C ILE A 418 2.24 31.71 -9.88
N VAL A 419 2.28 30.56 -9.24
CA VAL A 419 1.46 29.40 -9.60
C VAL A 419 0.53 29.05 -8.46
N GLY A 420 -0.76 29.14 -8.71
CA GLY A 420 -1.77 29.07 -7.66
C GLY A 420 -1.62 30.18 -6.63
N ASP A 421 -2.06 29.91 -5.39
CA ASP A 421 -2.04 30.92 -4.32
C ASP A 421 -0.72 30.98 -3.53
N TYR A 422 0.23 30.04 -3.77
CA TYR A 422 1.33 29.82 -2.81
C TYR A 422 2.73 29.65 -3.42
N LEU A 423 2.87 29.38 -4.70
CA LEU A 423 4.16 29.09 -5.30
C LEU A 423 4.66 30.26 -6.14
N GLU A 424 5.78 30.85 -5.73
CA GLU A 424 6.46 31.91 -6.45
C GLU A 424 7.89 31.44 -6.83
N PHE A 425 8.27 31.61 -8.08
CA PHE A 425 9.62 31.30 -8.55
C PHE A 425 10.01 32.17 -9.75
N ASP A 426 11.31 32.33 -9.96
CA ASP A 426 11.85 33.03 -11.10
C ASP A 426 12.00 32.10 -12.31
N TYR A 427 11.57 32.58 -13.48
CA TYR A 427 11.65 31.81 -14.71
C TYR A 427 13.10 31.81 -15.27
N TYR A 428 13.63 30.62 -15.54
CA TYR A 428 14.87 30.41 -16.27
C TYR A 428 14.65 29.40 -17.39
N LYS A 429 15.12 29.72 -18.59
CA LYS A 429 15.02 28.81 -19.72
C LYS A 429 15.99 27.65 -19.54
N ALA A 430 15.49 26.40 -19.50
CA ALA A 430 16.26 25.17 -19.29
C ALA A 430 16.96 24.70 -20.60
#